data_36f412cd46655931d8fc9789f66ba665
#
_entry.id   36f412cd46655931d8fc9789f66ba665
#
_cell.length_a   1.000
_cell.length_b   1.000
_cell.length_c   1.000
_cell.angle_alpha   90.00
_cell.angle_beta   90.00
_cell.angle_gamma   90.00
#
_symmetry.space_group_name_H-M   'P 1'
#
loop_
_entity.id
_entity.type
_entity.pdbx_description
1 polymer ?
#
loop_
_entity_poly.entity_id
_entity_poly.type
_entity_poly.pdbx_seq_one_letter_code
_entity_poly.pdbx_strand_id
1 'polypeptide(L)'
;EVPYPGRIIYSHIWRVNVGRMNLYLMDTDFDMNSEYDRSITHQLYGGDWENRIKQEYLLGIGGILMLKKLGIKSELYHCNEGHAALLNLQRLVDLVQDEKLDFNVALEIVRASSLYTVHTPVPAGHDYFDEGLFGKYMGEFPAKLGISWQDLMNMGRENPDTNERFSMSVFALNTCQEANGVSWLHGEV
;
A
#
# COMPACT_ATOMS: atom_id res chain seq x y z
N GLU A 1 -0.32 -9.64 13.07
CA GLU A 1 -1.62 -10.00 12.46
C GLU A 1 -2.00 -8.95 11.43
N VAL A 2 -2.29 -9.38 10.21
CA VAL A 2 -2.78 -8.53 9.13
C VAL A 2 -4.11 -9.12 8.63
N PRO A 3 -5.22 -8.36 8.70
CA PRO A 3 -6.50 -8.84 8.25
C PRO A 3 -6.54 -8.90 6.72
N TYR A 4 -6.71 -10.09 6.17
CA TYR A 4 -7.01 -10.34 4.76
C TYR A 4 -8.49 -10.72 4.59
N PRO A 5 -9.04 -10.70 3.38
CA PRO A 5 -10.39 -11.16 3.13
C PRO A 5 -10.64 -12.56 3.67
N GLY A 6 -11.57 -12.67 4.61
CA GLY A 6 -12.00 -13.95 5.22
C GLY A 6 -10.99 -14.64 6.15
N ARG A 7 -9.81 -14.06 6.41
CA ARG A 7 -8.79 -14.65 7.29
C ARG A 7 -7.80 -13.62 7.83
N ILE A 8 -6.99 -14.06 8.78
CA ILE A 8 -5.87 -13.29 9.31
C ILE A 8 -4.57 -13.92 8.81
N ILE A 9 -3.66 -13.09 8.31
CA ILE A 9 -2.29 -13.49 7.99
C ILE A 9 -1.38 -13.09 9.16
N TYR A 10 -0.62 -14.04 9.64
CA TYR A 10 0.39 -13.82 10.66
C TYR A 10 1.73 -13.55 10.01
N SER A 11 2.48 -12.61 10.52
CA SER A 11 3.81 -12.29 10.01
C SER A 11 4.80 -12.19 11.16
N HIS A 12 5.93 -12.87 11.02
CA HIS A 12 7.13 -12.55 11.79
C HIS A 12 7.65 -11.17 11.39
N ILE A 13 8.15 -10.45 12.36
CA ILE A 13 8.81 -9.17 12.14
C ILE A 13 10.27 -9.33 12.52
N TRP A 14 11.13 -9.34 11.51
CA TRP A 14 12.57 -9.38 11.70
C TRP A 14 13.12 -7.96 11.73
N ARG A 15 13.89 -7.64 12.77
CA ARG A 15 14.63 -6.38 12.82
C ARG A 15 16.08 -6.62 12.48
N VAL A 16 16.55 -5.99 11.43
CA VAL A 16 17.95 -6.03 10.99
C VAL A 16 18.58 -4.67 11.22
N ASN A 17 19.65 -4.61 12.01
CA ASN A 17 20.37 -3.39 12.28
C ASN A 17 21.44 -3.18 11.22
N VAL A 18 21.34 -2.04 10.49
CA VAL A 18 22.30 -1.66 9.45
C VAL A 18 22.90 -0.30 9.84
N GLY A 19 24.03 -0.32 10.51
CA GLY A 19 24.62 0.89 11.08
C GLY A 19 23.66 1.54 12.09
N ARG A 20 23.25 2.78 11.83
CA ARG A 20 22.28 3.53 12.66
C ARG A 20 20.82 3.30 12.27
N MET A 21 20.58 2.54 11.21
CA MET A 21 19.22 2.29 10.69
C MET A 21 18.72 0.90 11.09
N ASN A 22 17.43 0.79 11.30
CA ASN A 22 16.74 -0.47 11.49
C ASN A 22 15.90 -0.79 10.24
N LEU A 23 16.07 -1.98 9.69
CA LEU A 23 15.16 -2.54 8.70
C LEU A 23 14.19 -3.48 9.41
N TYR A 24 12.92 -3.37 9.08
CA TYR A 24 11.87 -4.28 9.54
C TYR A 24 11.40 -5.09 8.34
N LEU A 25 11.59 -6.41 8.41
CA LEU A 25 11.19 -7.33 7.36
C LEU A 25 9.99 -8.14 7.84
N MET A 26 8.98 -8.24 7.00
CA MET A 26 7.76 -9.00 7.26
C MET A 26 7.86 -10.35 6.55
N ASP A 27 7.65 -11.41 7.28
CA ASP A 27 7.78 -12.79 6.80
C ASP A 27 6.54 -13.59 7.18
N THR A 28 5.84 -14.11 6.17
CA THR A 28 4.62 -14.90 6.34
C THR A 28 4.89 -16.40 6.47
N ASP A 29 6.13 -16.87 6.37
CA ASP A 29 6.48 -18.27 6.62
C ASP A 29 6.38 -18.60 8.11
N PHE A 30 5.14 -18.72 8.56
CA PHE A 30 4.77 -18.91 9.96
C PHE A 30 3.70 -20.00 10.09
N ASP A 31 3.86 -20.88 11.06
CA ASP A 31 3.05 -22.10 11.21
C ASP A 31 1.56 -21.85 11.45
N MET A 32 1.18 -20.66 11.89
CA MET A 32 -0.23 -20.27 12.03
C MET A 32 -0.91 -19.95 10.69
N ASN A 33 -0.13 -19.76 9.62
CA ASN A 33 -0.66 -19.54 8.27
C ASN A 33 -0.88 -20.86 7.55
N SER A 34 -1.84 -20.86 6.60
CA SER A 34 -1.96 -21.95 5.64
C SER A 34 -0.69 -22.05 4.79
N GLU A 35 -0.40 -23.21 4.25
CA GLU A 35 0.76 -23.43 3.36
C GLU A 35 0.77 -22.44 2.18
N TYR A 36 -0.41 -22.15 1.65
CA TYR A 36 -0.61 -21.16 0.59
C TYR A 36 -0.24 -19.73 1.02
N ASP A 37 -0.58 -19.33 2.23
CA ASP A 37 -0.30 -17.98 2.73
C ASP A 37 1.14 -17.82 3.22
N ARG A 38 1.76 -18.91 3.66
CA ARG A 38 3.20 -18.92 4.01
C ARG A 38 4.07 -18.52 2.83
N SER A 39 3.65 -18.84 1.61
CA SER A 39 4.42 -18.59 0.39
C SER A 39 4.40 -17.12 -0.08
N ILE A 40 3.57 -16.23 0.50
CA ILE A 40 3.42 -14.83 0.05
C ILE A 40 4.77 -14.10 -0.02
N THR A 41 5.64 -14.34 0.96
CA THR A 41 6.95 -13.66 1.07
C THR A 41 8.13 -14.48 0.56
N HIS A 42 7.91 -15.67 -0.02
CA HIS A 42 9.01 -16.55 -0.44
C HIS A 42 9.80 -16.02 -1.65
N GLN A 43 9.15 -15.31 -2.56
CA GLN A 43 9.79 -14.85 -3.80
C GLN A 43 9.42 -13.40 -4.09
N LEU A 44 10.44 -12.56 -4.23
CA LEU A 44 10.27 -11.17 -4.65
C LEU A 44 9.66 -11.12 -6.07
N TYR A 45 8.58 -10.37 -6.23
CA TYR A 45 7.82 -10.25 -7.49
C TYR A 45 7.33 -11.60 -8.07
N GLY A 46 7.29 -12.63 -7.25
CA GLY A 46 6.89 -13.97 -7.70
C GLY A 46 5.38 -14.16 -7.72
N GLY A 47 4.97 -15.20 -8.47
CA GLY A 47 3.58 -15.62 -8.57
C GLY A 47 2.75 -14.86 -9.60
N ASP A 48 1.44 -15.00 -9.47
CA ASP A 48 0.44 -14.32 -10.30
C ASP A 48 0.06 -12.95 -9.75
N TRP A 49 -0.86 -12.28 -10.42
CA TRP A 49 -1.39 -10.97 -10.00
C TRP A 49 -2.06 -11.01 -8.62
N GLU A 50 -2.63 -12.15 -8.23
CA GLU A 50 -3.21 -12.31 -6.91
C GLU A 50 -2.12 -12.40 -5.83
N ASN A 51 -1.02 -13.09 -6.09
CA ASN A 51 0.12 -13.09 -5.17
C ASN A 51 0.76 -11.70 -5.09
N ARG A 52 0.80 -10.98 -6.22
CA ARG A 52 1.30 -9.61 -6.26
C ARG A 52 0.51 -8.67 -5.36
N ILE A 53 -0.83 -8.65 -5.47
CA ILE A 53 -1.64 -7.79 -4.60
C ILE A 53 -1.53 -8.18 -3.12
N LYS A 54 -1.36 -9.48 -2.81
CA LYS A 54 -1.11 -9.93 -1.44
C LYS A 54 0.20 -9.36 -0.89
N GLN A 55 1.27 -9.39 -1.67
CA GLN A 55 2.57 -8.83 -1.26
C GLN A 55 2.46 -7.32 -1.01
N GLU A 56 1.78 -6.59 -1.87
CA GLU A 56 1.58 -5.15 -1.72
C GLU A 56 0.65 -4.79 -0.55
N TYR A 57 -0.37 -5.61 -0.33
CA TYR A 57 -1.24 -5.50 0.85
C TYR A 57 -0.45 -5.71 2.14
N LEU A 58 0.38 -6.75 2.19
CA LEU A 58 1.24 -7.03 3.34
C LEU A 58 2.20 -5.87 3.59
N LEU A 59 2.89 -5.40 2.54
CA LEU A 59 3.87 -4.32 2.64
C LEU A 59 3.23 -2.99 3.07
N GLY A 60 2.16 -2.59 2.40
CA GLY A 60 1.52 -1.30 2.65
C GLY A 60 0.67 -1.31 3.92
N ILE A 61 -0.41 -2.06 3.91
CA ILE A 61 -1.35 -2.12 5.05
C ILE A 61 -0.71 -2.79 6.24
N GLY A 62 -0.12 -3.97 6.03
CA GLY A 62 0.57 -4.70 7.08
C GLY A 62 1.73 -3.91 7.68
N GLY A 63 2.47 -3.16 6.85
CA GLY A 63 3.57 -2.29 7.29
C GLY A 63 3.11 -1.21 8.27
N ILE A 64 2.01 -0.51 7.98
CA ILE A 64 1.45 0.50 8.91
C ILE A 64 0.96 -0.14 10.20
N LEU A 65 0.26 -1.28 10.12
CA LEU A 65 -0.18 -2.03 11.30
C LEU A 65 1.01 -2.49 12.15
N MET A 66 2.10 -2.91 11.51
CA MET A 66 3.37 -3.26 12.19
C MET A 66 3.97 -2.07 12.92
N LEU A 67 4.12 -0.93 12.25
CA LEU A 67 4.67 0.30 12.87
C LEU A 67 3.85 0.70 14.10
N LYS A 68 2.52 0.68 13.95
CA LYS A 68 1.58 0.96 15.06
C LYS A 68 1.77 -0.02 16.23
N LYS A 69 1.89 -1.31 15.95
CA LYS A 69 2.10 -2.36 16.96
C LYS A 69 3.44 -2.21 17.68
N LEU A 70 4.48 -1.78 16.98
CA LEU A 70 5.81 -1.53 17.55
C LEU A 70 5.92 -0.17 18.24
N GLY A 71 4.88 0.66 18.22
CA GLY A 71 4.90 2.01 18.81
C GLY A 71 5.80 2.99 18.04
N ILE A 72 6.13 2.68 16.78
CA ILE A 72 6.94 3.53 15.93
C ILE A 72 6.04 4.60 15.32
N LYS A 73 6.29 5.86 15.65
CA LYS A 73 5.59 7.01 15.08
C LYS A 73 6.48 7.66 14.03
N SER A 74 5.95 7.82 12.83
CA SER A 74 6.63 8.48 11.72
C SER A 74 5.91 9.79 11.39
N GLU A 75 6.66 10.82 11.07
CA GLU A 75 6.14 12.13 10.62
C GLU A 75 6.04 12.17 9.09
N LEU A 76 6.94 11.46 8.41
CA LEU A 76 7.00 11.37 6.95
C LEU A 76 6.98 9.91 6.49
N TYR A 77 6.33 9.68 5.37
CA TYR A 77 6.20 8.38 4.73
C TYR A 77 6.69 8.46 3.30
N HIS A 78 7.59 7.58 2.93
CA HIS A 78 8.17 7.54 1.60
C HIS A 78 7.77 6.27 0.88
N CYS A 79 6.98 6.42 -0.18
CA CYS A 79 6.64 5.34 -1.10
C CYS A 79 7.73 5.21 -2.15
N ASN A 80 8.54 4.17 -2.06
CA ASN A 80 9.49 3.79 -3.09
C ASN A 80 8.77 2.91 -4.11
N GLU A 81 8.39 3.45 -5.24
CA GLU A 81 7.50 2.86 -6.25
C GLU A 81 6.04 2.64 -5.77
N GLY A 82 5.17 2.23 -6.69
CA GLY A 82 3.75 2.02 -6.43
C GLY A 82 3.45 0.87 -5.47
N HIS A 83 4.31 -0.14 -5.38
CA HIS A 83 4.06 -1.34 -4.57
C HIS A 83 3.92 -1.10 -3.07
N ALA A 84 4.36 0.04 -2.55
CA ALA A 84 4.14 0.43 -1.15
C ALA A 84 2.91 1.34 -0.95
N ALA A 85 2.24 1.78 -2.00
CA ALA A 85 1.24 2.86 -1.94
C ALA A 85 0.06 2.56 -1.01
N LEU A 86 -0.31 1.29 -0.80
CA LEU A 86 -1.38 0.91 0.13
C LEU A 86 -1.10 1.29 1.60
N LEU A 87 0.13 1.70 1.94
CA LEU A 87 0.40 2.31 3.24
C LEU A 87 -0.46 3.56 3.46
N ASN A 88 -0.67 4.37 2.42
CA ASN A 88 -1.51 5.56 2.50
C ASN A 88 -3.00 5.21 2.68
N LEU A 89 -3.46 4.10 2.10
CA LEU A 89 -4.82 3.62 2.33
C LEU A 89 -5.06 3.26 3.81
N GLN A 90 -4.13 2.55 4.45
CA GLN A 90 -4.25 2.23 5.88
C GLN A 90 -4.16 3.48 6.76
N ARG A 91 -3.32 4.43 6.41
CA ARG A 91 -3.23 5.72 7.13
C ARG A 91 -4.52 6.53 7.04
N LEU A 92 -5.17 6.54 5.87
CA LEU A 92 -6.49 7.14 5.70
C LEU A 92 -7.52 6.48 6.63
N VAL A 93 -7.53 5.14 6.68
CA VAL A 93 -8.42 4.40 7.58
C VAL A 93 -8.16 4.78 9.04
N ASP A 94 -6.90 4.84 9.47
CA ASP A 94 -6.56 5.19 10.86
C ASP A 94 -7.04 6.61 11.20
N LEU A 95 -6.84 7.58 10.32
CA LEU A 95 -7.30 8.96 10.54
C LEU A 95 -8.84 9.07 10.57
N VAL A 96 -9.53 8.39 9.67
CA VAL A 96 -11.00 8.42 9.64
C VAL A 96 -11.60 7.64 10.81
N GLN A 97 -11.07 6.45 11.12
CA GLN A 97 -11.66 5.56 12.12
C GLN A 97 -11.22 5.87 13.55
N ASP A 98 -9.95 6.15 13.76
CA ASP A 98 -9.40 6.38 15.11
C ASP A 98 -9.53 7.86 15.51
N GLU A 99 -9.15 8.79 14.61
CA GLU A 99 -9.17 10.24 14.88
C GLU A 99 -10.51 10.90 14.52
N LYS A 100 -11.46 10.16 13.91
CA LYS A 100 -12.79 10.64 13.51
C LYS A 100 -12.78 11.82 12.55
N LEU A 101 -11.77 11.88 11.69
CA LEU A 101 -11.66 12.93 10.68
C LEU A 101 -12.54 12.62 9.47
N ASP A 102 -13.00 13.70 8.81
CA ASP A 102 -13.59 13.59 7.47
C ASP A 102 -12.55 13.08 6.47
N PHE A 103 -13.00 12.30 5.47
CA PHE A 103 -12.11 11.69 4.48
C PHE A 103 -11.22 12.71 3.76
N ASN A 104 -11.78 13.87 3.36
CA ASN A 104 -11.00 14.88 2.64
C ASN A 104 -9.93 15.50 3.53
N VAL A 105 -10.23 15.71 4.82
CA VAL A 105 -9.25 16.19 5.80
C VAL A 105 -8.16 15.13 6.01
N ALA A 106 -8.54 13.87 6.15
CA ALA A 106 -7.59 12.77 6.28
C ALA A 106 -6.68 12.65 5.05
N LEU A 107 -7.25 12.82 3.84
CA LEU A 107 -6.50 12.77 2.59
C LEU A 107 -5.44 13.88 2.52
N GLU A 108 -5.78 15.10 2.90
CA GLU A 108 -4.81 16.21 2.91
C GLU A 108 -3.68 15.97 3.94
N ILE A 109 -3.98 15.41 5.10
CA ILE A 109 -2.96 15.04 6.10
C ILE A 109 -2.03 13.95 5.55
N VAL A 110 -2.59 12.91 4.92
CA VAL A 110 -1.81 11.84 4.31
C VAL A 110 -0.93 12.38 3.20
N ARG A 111 -1.48 13.22 2.31
CA ARG A 111 -0.73 13.86 1.21
C ARG A 111 0.43 14.69 1.73
N ALA A 112 0.17 15.58 2.67
CA ALA A 112 1.17 16.52 3.22
C ALA A 112 2.37 15.83 3.89
N SER A 113 2.23 14.57 4.28
CA SER A 113 3.26 13.77 4.96
C SER A 113 3.76 12.58 4.13
N SER A 114 3.49 12.57 2.83
CA SER A 114 3.86 11.47 1.94
C SER A 114 4.68 11.96 0.74
N LEU A 115 5.73 11.20 0.41
CA LEU A 115 6.59 11.37 -0.76
C LEU A 115 6.52 10.10 -1.62
N TYR A 116 6.44 10.26 -2.92
CA TYR A 116 6.52 9.17 -3.89
C TYR A 116 7.76 9.30 -4.77
N THR A 117 8.55 8.23 -4.89
CA THR A 117 9.69 8.19 -5.82
C THR A 117 9.45 7.11 -6.86
N VAL A 118 9.43 7.51 -8.13
CA VAL A 118 9.35 6.59 -9.26
C VAL A 118 10.74 6.24 -9.78
N HIS A 119 10.99 4.96 -10.00
CA HIS A 119 12.28 4.42 -10.46
C HIS A 119 12.23 3.94 -11.90
N THR A 120 11.04 3.68 -12.44
CA THR A 120 10.92 3.12 -13.78
C THR A 120 9.93 3.91 -14.65
N PRO A 121 10.33 4.32 -15.85
CA PRO A 121 9.44 4.96 -16.82
C PRO A 121 8.67 3.94 -17.67
N VAL A 122 8.96 2.64 -17.51
CA VAL A 122 8.38 1.60 -18.37
C VAL A 122 7.03 1.15 -17.81
N PRO A 123 5.94 1.19 -18.61
CA PRO A 123 4.61 0.78 -18.15
C PRO A 123 4.54 -0.61 -17.52
N ALA A 124 5.37 -1.54 -17.99
CA ALA A 124 5.44 -2.90 -17.44
C ALA A 124 6.01 -2.96 -16.00
N GLY A 125 6.61 -1.89 -15.51
CA GLY A 125 7.11 -1.78 -14.13
C GLY A 125 6.07 -1.22 -13.16
N HIS A 126 4.89 -0.85 -13.65
CA HIS A 126 3.80 -0.35 -12.81
C HIS A 126 2.76 -1.43 -12.57
N ASP A 127 2.30 -1.52 -11.33
CA ASP A 127 1.30 -2.52 -10.95
C ASP A 127 -0.12 -1.98 -11.21
N TYR A 128 -0.90 -2.78 -11.96
CA TYR A 128 -2.29 -2.50 -12.32
C TYR A 128 -3.17 -3.70 -11.94
N PHE A 129 -4.22 -3.45 -11.19
CA PHE A 129 -5.15 -4.50 -10.76
C PHE A 129 -6.52 -4.31 -11.39
N ASP A 130 -7.07 -5.39 -11.95
CA ASP A 130 -8.44 -5.42 -12.41
C ASP A 130 -9.40 -5.15 -11.24
N GLU A 131 -10.51 -4.48 -11.50
CA GLU A 131 -11.48 -4.07 -10.48
C GLU A 131 -11.98 -5.27 -9.65
N GLY A 132 -12.20 -6.43 -10.28
CA GLY A 132 -12.64 -7.64 -9.58
C GLY A 132 -11.59 -8.15 -8.57
N LEU A 133 -10.32 -8.19 -8.97
CA LEU A 133 -9.23 -8.60 -8.09
C LEU A 133 -8.98 -7.56 -6.99
N PHE A 134 -8.96 -6.28 -7.33
CA PHE A 134 -8.80 -5.20 -6.37
C PHE A 134 -9.94 -5.19 -5.35
N GLY A 135 -11.19 -5.37 -5.83
CA GLY A 135 -12.38 -5.43 -4.99
C GLY A 135 -12.39 -6.62 -4.01
N LYS A 136 -11.80 -7.76 -4.40
CA LYS A 136 -11.65 -8.90 -3.50
C LYS A 136 -10.87 -8.53 -2.23
N TYR A 137 -9.85 -7.67 -2.34
CA TYR A 137 -8.99 -7.28 -1.22
C TYR A 137 -9.40 -5.95 -0.58
N MET A 138 -9.93 -5.01 -1.36
CA MET A 138 -10.20 -3.63 -0.91
C MET A 138 -11.68 -3.33 -0.72
N GLY A 139 -12.58 -4.31 -0.93
CA GLY A 139 -14.02 -4.07 -0.92
C GLY A 139 -14.61 -3.53 0.39
N GLU A 140 -13.92 -3.74 1.52
CA GLU A 140 -14.35 -3.21 2.82
C GLU A 140 -13.86 -1.79 3.12
N PHE A 141 -12.87 -1.28 2.35
CA PHE A 141 -12.23 0.00 2.65
C PHE A 141 -13.15 1.21 2.42
N PRO A 142 -13.99 1.27 1.38
CA PRO A 142 -14.92 2.38 1.19
C PRO A 142 -15.80 2.64 2.42
N ALA A 143 -16.34 1.59 3.01
CA ALA A 143 -17.16 1.72 4.23
C ALA A 143 -16.33 2.26 5.41
N LYS A 144 -15.06 1.85 5.54
CA LYS A 144 -14.15 2.35 6.58
C LYS A 144 -13.77 3.82 6.37
N LEU A 145 -13.75 4.27 5.12
CA LEU A 145 -13.39 5.64 4.73
C LEU A 145 -14.58 6.60 4.63
N GLY A 146 -15.80 6.07 4.60
CA GLY A 146 -17.01 6.88 4.37
C GLY A 146 -17.14 7.40 2.94
N ILE A 147 -16.60 6.69 1.95
CA ILE A 147 -16.65 7.01 0.52
C ILE A 147 -17.31 5.89 -0.28
N SER A 148 -17.64 6.14 -1.54
CA SER A 148 -18.13 5.10 -2.43
C SER A 148 -17.00 4.20 -2.96
N TRP A 149 -17.37 3.03 -3.50
CA TRP A 149 -16.42 2.18 -4.22
C TRP A 149 -15.81 2.89 -5.43
N GLN A 150 -16.64 3.66 -6.16
CA GLN A 150 -16.18 4.43 -7.32
C GLN A 150 -15.16 5.50 -6.93
N ASP A 151 -15.36 6.20 -5.80
CA ASP A 151 -14.38 7.17 -5.31
C ASP A 151 -13.03 6.50 -5.01
N LEU A 152 -13.03 5.34 -4.37
CA LEU A 152 -11.79 4.58 -4.13
C LEU A 152 -11.12 4.18 -5.45
N MET A 153 -11.87 3.63 -6.41
CA MET A 153 -11.32 3.26 -7.72
C MET A 153 -10.76 4.46 -8.47
N ASN A 154 -11.44 5.61 -8.42
CA ASN A 154 -10.99 6.84 -9.08
C ASN A 154 -9.66 7.36 -8.52
N MET A 155 -9.32 7.06 -7.27
CA MET A 155 -8.01 7.42 -6.72
C MET A 155 -6.83 6.70 -7.42
N GLY A 156 -7.09 5.56 -8.07
CA GLY A 156 -6.07 4.79 -8.81
C GLY A 156 -6.27 4.81 -10.32
N ARG A 157 -7.12 5.70 -10.87
CA ARG A 157 -7.39 5.82 -12.31
C ARG A 157 -6.91 7.16 -12.85
N GLU A 158 -6.27 7.13 -14.01
CA GLU A 158 -5.86 8.37 -14.71
C GLU A 158 -7.09 9.14 -15.20
N ASN A 159 -8.09 8.41 -15.70
CA ASN A 159 -9.37 8.99 -16.10
C ASN A 159 -10.46 8.49 -15.14
N PRO A 160 -10.94 9.37 -14.23
CA PRO A 160 -12.04 9.04 -13.32
C PRO A 160 -13.30 8.60 -14.08
N ASP A 161 -14.12 7.79 -13.42
CA ASP A 161 -15.41 7.28 -13.92
C ASP A 161 -15.32 6.41 -15.21
N THR A 162 -14.15 5.83 -15.46
CA THR A 162 -13.91 4.88 -16.54
C THR A 162 -13.79 3.44 -16.02
N ASN A 163 -13.59 2.49 -16.93
CA ASN A 163 -13.31 1.08 -16.59
C ASN A 163 -11.81 0.77 -16.56
N GLU A 164 -10.95 1.78 -16.38
CA GLU A 164 -9.52 1.56 -16.22
C GLU A 164 -9.22 0.71 -14.99
N ARG A 165 -8.16 -0.09 -15.09
CA ARG A 165 -7.64 -0.83 -13.96
C ARG A 165 -7.14 0.12 -12.88
N PHE A 166 -7.11 -0.33 -11.63
CA PHE A 166 -6.51 0.43 -10.53
C PHE A 166 -4.98 0.41 -10.65
N SER A 167 -4.38 1.57 -10.80
CA SER A 167 -2.93 1.77 -10.85
C SER A 167 -2.40 2.15 -9.47
N MET A 168 -1.45 1.37 -8.98
CA MET A 168 -0.78 1.67 -7.71
C MET A 168 0.05 2.95 -7.79
N SER A 169 0.63 3.25 -8.94
CA SER A 169 1.39 4.49 -9.16
C SER A 169 0.48 5.73 -9.18
N VAL A 170 -0.68 5.65 -9.84
CA VAL A 170 -1.66 6.74 -9.83
C VAL A 170 -2.20 6.96 -8.42
N PHE A 171 -2.47 5.89 -7.68
CA PHE A 171 -2.88 5.99 -6.29
C PHE A 171 -1.80 6.64 -5.41
N ALA A 172 -0.52 6.28 -5.61
CA ALA A 172 0.59 6.92 -4.92
C ALA A 172 0.67 8.42 -5.24
N LEU A 173 0.56 8.80 -6.50
CA LEU A 173 0.56 10.21 -6.93
C LEU A 173 -0.63 11.00 -6.32
N ASN A 174 -1.82 10.41 -6.26
CA ASN A 174 -2.99 11.04 -5.69
C ASN A 174 -2.95 11.15 -4.16
N THR A 175 -2.14 10.35 -3.49
CA THR A 175 -2.02 10.31 -2.03
C THR A 175 -0.68 10.84 -1.48
N CYS A 176 0.20 11.32 -2.34
CA CYS A 176 1.46 12.00 -1.98
C CYS A 176 1.42 13.44 -2.46
N GLN A 177 1.90 14.37 -1.65
CA GLN A 177 2.04 15.77 -2.05
C GLN A 177 3.26 15.96 -2.94
N GLU A 178 4.34 15.28 -2.63
CA GLU A 178 5.60 15.37 -3.34
C GLU A 178 5.86 14.09 -4.14
N ALA A 179 6.30 14.26 -5.37
CA ALA A 179 6.74 13.15 -6.23
C ALA A 179 8.03 13.52 -6.94
N ASN A 180 8.93 12.55 -7.06
CA ASN A 180 10.18 12.74 -7.79
C ASN A 180 10.59 11.51 -8.57
N GLY A 181 11.31 11.71 -9.67
CA GLY A 181 12.07 10.67 -10.34
C GLY A 181 13.36 10.35 -9.58
N VAL A 182 13.81 9.11 -9.63
CA VAL A 182 15.01 8.64 -8.94
C VAL A 182 16.31 9.34 -9.43
N SER A 183 16.29 9.95 -10.60
CA SER A 183 17.40 10.70 -11.17
C SER A 183 16.88 11.88 -11.99
N TRP A 184 17.79 12.81 -12.35
CA TRP A 184 17.46 13.94 -13.22
C TRP A 184 16.77 13.50 -14.51
N LEU A 185 17.30 12.47 -15.18
CA LEU A 185 16.73 11.94 -16.42
C LEU A 185 15.30 11.41 -16.23
N HIS A 186 14.99 10.80 -15.10
CA HIS A 186 13.62 10.35 -14.78
C HIS A 186 12.66 11.49 -14.53
N GLY A 187 13.14 12.66 -14.14
CA GLY A 187 12.30 13.84 -13.96
C GLY A 187 11.94 14.53 -15.27
N GLU A 188 12.61 14.16 -16.38
CA GLU A 188 12.36 14.70 -17.73
C GLU A 188 11.47 13.78 -18.59
N VAL A 189 11.22 12.56 -18.16
CA VAL A 189 10.41 11.53 -18.83
C VAL A 189 9.05 11.45 -18.17
#